data_8b7485a41cc053e57ec81efeb145fa27
#
_entry.id   8b7485a41cc053e57ec81efeb145fa27
#
_cell.length_a   1.000
_cell.length_b   1.000
_cell.length_c   1.000
_cell.angle_alpha   90.00
_cell.angle_beta   90.00
_cell.angle_gamma   90.00
#
_symmetry.space_group_name_H-M   'P 1'
#
loop_
_entity.id
_entity.type
_entity.pdbx_description
1 polymer ?
#
loop_
_entity_poly.entity_id
_entity_poly.type
_entity_poly.pdbx_seq_one_letter_code
_entity_poly.pdbx_strand_id
1 'polypeptide(L)'
;RNQNMSICIPFIHSIKGYALYWDNYSPTTFLDNPQETSFDSEVGDCADYYFIYGGNADGVIAGVRDLTGQAPLYPLWTLGFWQCRERYKSPDELCEVVDKYRELKVPLDGIIQDWQYWGCNENWNSMKFQNPRYINKMGDPEYMKFLPNGEDRNANYGTPRIKSPKEMIDYVHKQNAHIMISVWASFGPWTEMYQKMDSLKALLHFETWPPKAGVKPYAPVNPTARDMYWEEIK
;
A
#
# COMPACT_ATOMS: atom_id res chain seq x y z
N ARG A 1 20.32 2.79 9.28
CA ARG A 1 19.81 2.50 7.96
C ARG A 1 18.32 2.88 7.90
N ASN A 2 17.90 3.61 6.89
CA ASN A 2 16.49 3.94 6.75
C ASN A 2 15.69 2.68 6.41
N GLN A 3 14.70 2.38 7.18
CA GLN A 3 13.68 1.40 6.86
C GLN A 3 12.91 1.88 5.63
N ASN A 4 12.30 1.02 4.88
CA ASN A 4 11.49 1.32 3.68
C ASN A 4 12.27 1.89 2.47
N MET A 5 13.59 1.81 2.45
CA MET A 5 14.39 2.33 1.33
C MET A 5 14.61 1.33 0.20
N SER A 6 14.36 0.05 0.43
CA SER A 6 14.56 -0.99 -0.56
C SER A 6 13.67 -2.21 -0.31
N ILE A 7 13.33 -2.89 -1.39
CA ILE A 7 12.69 -4.19 -1.34
C ILE A 7 13.77 -5.23 -1.08
N CYS A 8 13.52 -6.13 -0.15
CA CYS A 8 14.37 -7.28 0.13
C CYS A 8 13.53 -8.55 0.03
N ILE A 9 13.90 -9.42 -0.88
CA ILE A 9 13.33 -10.76 -0.98
C ILE A 9 14.34 -11.70 -0.30
N PRO A 10 13.94 -12.56 0.65
CA PRO A 10 14.83 -13.47 1.36
C PRO A 10 15.24 -14.65 0.45
N PHE A 11 15.83 -14.32 -0.69
CA PHE A 11 16.20 -15.23 -1.75
C PHE A 11 17.63 -14.97 -2.20
N ILE A 12 18.47 -15.99 -2.07
CA ILE A 12 19.88 -15.95 -2.47
C ILE A 12 20.06 -16.82 -3.70
N HIS A 13 20.58 -16.22 -4.76
CA HIS A 13 20.87 -16.91 -6.00
C HIS A 13 22.38 -17.01 -6.21
N SER A 14 22.86 -18.24 -6.35
CA SER A 14 24.26 -18.52 -6.69
C SER A 14 24.47 -18.64 -8.21
N ILE A 15 25.58 -18.08 -8.70
CA ILE A 15 26.02 -18.28 -10.09
C ILE A 15 26.31 -19.74 -10.44
N LYS A 16 26.36 -20.62 -9.43
CA LYS A 16 26.50 -22.09 -9.61
C LYS A 16 25.17 -22.79 -9.95
N GLY A 17 24.10 -22.03 -10.23
CA GLY A 17 22.82 -22.57 -10.68
C GLY A 17 21.95 -23.15 -9.57
N TYR A 18 22.09 -22.69 -8.36
CA TYR A 18 21.18 -23.00 -7.27
C TYR A 18 20.76 -21.73 -6.52
N ALA A 19 19.70 -21.85 -5.74
CA ALA A 19 19.24 -20.79 -4.84
C ALA A 19 18.75 -21.35 -3.50
N LEU A 20 18.67 -20.47 -2.52
CA LEU A 20 18.05 -20.72 -1.25
C LEU A 20 17.02 -19.63 -0.99
N TYR A 21 15.78 -20.02 -0.75
CA TYR A 21 14.67 -19.16 -0.36
C TYR A 21 14.36 -19.41 1.11
N TRP A 22 14.54 -18.36 1.94
CA TRP A 22 14.30 -18.44 3.38
C TRP A 22 12.88 -17.98 3.68
N ASP A 23 12.02 -18.89 4.12
CA ASP A 23 10.60 -18.63 4.37
C ASP A 23 10.33 -18.39 5.85
N ASN A 24 10.67 -17.19 6.32
CA ASN A 24 10.42 -16.76 7.68
C ASN A 24 9.93 -15.31 7.69
N TYR A 25 8.86 -15.04 8.43
CA TYR A 25 8.21 -13.74 8.50
C TYR A 25 8.80 -12.77 9.53
N SER A 26 9.71 -13.24 10.39
CA SER A 26 10.34 -12.37 11.38
C SER A 26 11.53 -11.60 10.80
N PRO A 27 11.95 -10.49 11.45
CA PRO A 27 13.19 -9.86 11.08
C PRO A 27 14.35 -10.87 11.06
N THR A 28 15.07 -10.89 9.95
CA THR A 28 16.14 -11.86 9.72
C THR A 28 17.41 -11.14 9.29
N THR A 29 18.53 -11.47 9.90
CA THR A 29 19.85 -11.03 9.47
C THR A 29 20.49 -12.11 8.61
N PHE A 30 20.90 -11.72 7.40
CA PHE A 30 21.72 -12.56 6.54
C PHE A 30 23.18 -12.14 6.67
N LEU A 31 24.05 -13.12 6.94
CA LEU A 31 25.50 -12.97 6.93
C LEU A 31 26.10 -13.86 5.85
N ASP A 32 27.06 -13.30 5.13
CA ASP A 32 27.91 -14.04 4.18
C ASP A 32 29.33 -13.48 4.26
N ASN A 33 30.19 -14.20 4.92
CA ASN A 33 31.59 -13.84 5.13
C ASN A 33 32.49 -15.09 5.09
N PRO A 34 33.83 -14.96 5.11
CA PRO A 34 34.73 -16.12 5.01
C PRO A 34 34.57 -17.17 6.12
N GLN A 35 33.96 -16.82 7.25
CA GLN A 35 33.78 -17.70 8.40
C GLN A 35 32.47 -18.44 8.35
N GLU A 36 31.41 -17.79 7.87
CA GLU A 36 30.06 -18.39 7.86
C GLU A 36 29.14 -17.77 6.81
N THR A 37 28.16 -18.55 6.38
CA THR A 37 26.95 -18.08 5.72
C THR A 37 25.76 -18.50 6.58
N SER A 38 25.00 -17.53 7.08
CA SER A 38 23.94 -17.80 8.04
C SER A 38 22.71 -16.90 7.84
N PHE A 39 21.56 -17.42 8.26
CA PHE A 39 20.32 -16.68 8.49
C PHE A 39 20.02 -16.73 9.98
N ASP A 40 19.89 -15.57 10.59
CA ASP A 40 19.52 -15.41 11.99
C ASP A 40 18.18 -14.69 12.09
N SER A 41 17.13 -15.41 12.43
CA SER A 41 15.76 -14.91 12.56
C SER A 41 15.41 -14.72 14.04
N GLU A 42 14.79 -13.58 14.37
CA GLU A 42 14.40 -13.26 15.74
C GLU A 42 13.37 -14.25 16.32
N VAL A 43 12.47 -14.76 15.48
CA VAL A 43 11.42 -15.71 15.89
C VAL A 43 11.21 -16.75 14.80
N GLY A 44 10.99 -17.99 15.19
CA GLY A 44 10.61 -19.08 14.31
C GLY A 44 10.37 -20.37 15.09
N ASP A 45 9.34 -21.11 14.75
CA ASP A 45 9.06 -22.44 15.30
C ASP A 45 9.99 -23.51 14.68
N CYS A 46 10.48 -23.24 13.48
CA CYS A 46 11.40 -24.10 12.75
C CYS A 46 12.21 -23.27 11.74
N ALA A 47 13.24 -23.88 11.17
CA ALA A 47 13.92 -23.37 9.99
C ALA A 47 13.15 -23.82 8.75
N ASP A 48 12.41 -22.90 8.12
CA ASP A 48 11.67 -23.16 6.90
C ASP A 48 12.39 -22.52 5.71
N TYR A 49 12.82 -23.36 4.77
CA TYR A 49 13.55 -22.88 3.58
C TYR A 49 13.39 -23.84 2.40
N TYR A 50 13.59 -23.32 1.20
CA TYR A 50 13.60 -24.08 -0.04
C TYR A 50 14.96 -23.99 -0.69
N PHE A 51 15.57 -25.15 -0.93
CA PHE A 51 16.75 -25.26 -1.79
C PHE A 51 16.32 -25.56 -3.22
N ILE A 52 16.69 -24.69 -4.14
CA ILE A 52 16.28 -24.78 -5.54
C ILE A 52 17.53 -25.04 -6.37
N TYR A 53 17.57 -26.18 -7.04
CA TYR A 53 18.62 -26.49 -8.00
C TYR A 53 18.07 -26.40 -9.43
N GLY A 54 18.52 -25.41 -10.18
CA GLY A 54 18.10 -25.18 -11.57
C GLY A 54 19.20 -25.41 -12.61
N GLY A 55 20.45 -25.66 -12.17
CA GLY A 55 21.60 -25.85 -13.04
C GLY A 55 22.11 -24.55 -13.70
N ASN A 56 21.24 -23.56 -13.88
CA ASN A 56 21.55 -22.21 -14.38
C ASN A 56 20.52 -21.21 -13.84
N ALA A 57 20.68 -19.93 -14.19
CA ALA A 57 19.80 -18.87 -13.67
C ALA A 57 18.33 -19.07 -14.09
N ASP A 58 18.08 -19.44 -15.33
CA ASP A 58 16.71 -19.62 -15.84
C ASP A 58 16.01 -20.78 -15.14
N GLY A 59 16.73 -21.90 -14.91
CA GLY A 59 16.19 -23.04 -14.15
C GLY A 59 15.92 -22.70 -12.69
N VAL A 60 16.75 -21.87 -12.06
CA VAL A 60 16.50 -21.38 -10.69
C VAL A 60 15.25 -20.51 -10.64
N ILE A 61 15.08 -19.57 -11.56
CA ILE A 61 13.89 -18.73 -11.65
C ILE A 61 12.63 -19.56 -11.95
N ALA A 62 12.72 -20.57 -12.80
CA ALA A 62 11.62 -21.50 -13.05
C ALA A 62 11.20 -22.19 -11.74
N GLY A 63 12.17 -22.71 -10.96
CA GLY A 63 11.88 -23.33 -9.65
C GLY A 63 11.25 -22.38 -8.63
N VAL A 64 11.67 -21.10 -8.59
CA VAL A 64 10.98 -20.10 -7.76
C VAL A 64 9.52 -19.92 -8.19
N ARG A 65 9.27 -19.87 -9.51
CA ARG A 65 7.90 -19.73 -10.04
C ARG A 65 7.03 -20.96 -9.80
N ASP A 66 7.62 -22.14 -9.68
CA ASP A 66 6.88 -23.33 -9.26
C ASP A 66 6.43 -23.25 -7.79
N LEU A 67 7.23 -22.63 -6.93
CA LEU A 67 6.88 -22.40 -5.51
C LEU A 67 5.90 -21.24 -5.32
N THR A 68 6.12 -20.11 -5.98
CA THR A 68 5.41 -18.86 -5.72
C THR A 68 4.29 -18.56 -6.71
N GLY A 69 4.15 -19.36 -7.75
CA GLY A 69 3.25 -19.15 -8.88
C GLY A 69 3.88 -18.28 -9.98
N GLN A 70 3.23 -18.30 -11.13
CA GLN A 70 3.67 -17.52 -12.27
C GLN A 70 3.20 -16.08 -12.19
N ALA A 71 4.11 -15.14 -12.41
CA ALA A 71 3.75 -13.74 -12.55
C ALA A 71 2.87 -13.52 -13.80
N PRO A 72 1.76 -12.78 -13.70
CA PRO A 72 0.95 -12.42 -14.86
C PRO A 72 1.73 -11.47 -15.80
N LEU A 73 1.36 -11.45 -17.05
CA LEU A 73 1.84 -10.43 -17.97
C LEU A 73 1.07 -9.13 -17.70
N TYR A 74 1.78 -8.14 -17.19
CA TYR A 74 1.18 -6.83 -16.91
C TYR A 74 0.95 -6.02 -18.20
N PRO A 75 -0.09 -5.17 -18.24
CA PRO A 75 -0.24 -4.18 -19.31
C PRO A 75 0.97 -3.25 -19.39
N LEU A 76 1.33 -2.82 -20.60
CA LEU A 76 2.54 -2.02 -20.81
C LEU A 76 2.57 -0.72 -20.00
N TRP A 77 1.43 -0.07 -19.82
CA TRP A 77 1.32 1.18 -19.07
C TRP A 77 1.70 1.03 -17.58
N THR A 78 1.65 -0.18 -17.00
CA THR A 78 2.09 -0.41 -15.61
C THR A 78 3.60 -0.29 -15.45
N LEU A 79 4.36 -0.46 -16.54
CA LEU A 79 5.81 -0.33 -16.59
C LEU A 79 6.26 1.10 -16.93
N GLY A 80 5.30 2.02 -17.14
CA GLY A 80 5.55 3.42 -17.42
C GLY A 80 5.81 4.26 -16.15
N PHE A 81 5.73 5.58 -16.29
CA PHE A 81 5.97 6.49 -15.18
C PHE A 81 4.71 6.72 -14.36
N TRP A 82 4.83 6.48 -13.06
CA TRP A 82 3.79 6.70 -12.05
C TRP A 82 4.20 7.84 -11.12
N GLN A 83 3.44 8.92 -11.15
CA GLN A 83 3.63 10.03 -10.23
C GLN A 83 2.98 9.73 -8.89
N CYS A 84 3.78 9.74 -7.84
CA CYS A 84 3.33 9.67 -6.47
C CYS A 84 3.88 10.86 -5.67
N ARG A 85 3.13 11.26 -4.68
CA ARG A 85 3.53 12.21 -3.66
C ARG A 85 2.96 11.69 -2.34
N GLU A 86 3.61 11.98 -1.21
CA GLU A 86 3.15 11.51 0.11
C GLU A 86 1.64 11.69 0.27
N ARG A 87 1.11 12.81 -0.18
CA ARG A 87 -0.32 12.99 -0.40
C ARG A 87 -0.66 14.20 -1.26
N TYR A 88 -1.72 14.09 -2.01
CA TYR A 88 -2.47 15.23 -2.53
C TYR A 88 -3.58 15.57 -1.55
N LYS A 89 -3.82 16.84 -1.30
CA LYS A 89 -4.76 17.29 -0.28
C LYS A 89 -6.18 17.52 -0.79
N SER A 90 -6.36 17.47 -2.11
CA SER A 90 -7.66 17.62 -2.77
C SER A 90 -7.65 17.00 -4.15
N PRO A 91 -8.83 16.72 -4.73
CA PRO A 91 -8.96 16.33 -6.13
C PRO A 91 -8.35 17.33 -7.11
N ASP A 92 -8.51 18.63 -6.84
CA ASP A 92 -7.97 19.69 -7.69
C ASP A 92 -6.46 19.64 -7.75
N GLU A 93 -5.79 19.52 -6.59
CA GLU A 93 -4.33 19.42 -6.53
C GLU A 93 -3.79 18.21 -7.32
N LEU A 94 -4.45 17.06 -7.22
CA LEU A 94 -4.08 15.89 -8.00
C LEU A 94 -4.25 16.12 -9.50
N CYS A 95 -5.39 16.67 -9.91
CA CYS A 95 -5.66 16.93 -11.32
C CYS A 95 -4.73 18.02 -11.91
N GLU A 96 -4.37 19.04 -11.14
CA GLU A 96 -3.38 20.06 -11.54
C GLU A 96 -2.01 19.47 -11.83
N VAL A 97 -1.60 18.45 -11.07
CA VAL A 97 -0.34 17.74 -11.34
C VAL A 97 -0.41 17.02 -12.68
N VAL A 98 -1.52 16.33 -12.97
CA VAL A 98 -1.72 15.65 -14.27
C VAL A 98 -1.70 16.69 -15.41
N ASP A 99 -2.41 17.82 -15.23
CA ASP A 99 -2.42 18.93 -16.20
C ASP A 99 -1.01 19.42 -16.49
N LYS A 100 -0.19 19.57 -15.43
CA LYS A 100 1.19 20.05 -15.57
C LYS A 100 2.07 19.10 -16.37
N TYR A 101 1.94 17.79 -16.18
CA TYR A 101 2.63 16.79 -16.99
C TYR A 101 2.22 16.91 -18.47
N ARG A 102 0.93 17.08 -18.75
CA ARG A 102 0.43 17.24 -20.14
C ARG A 102 0.88 18.55 -20.77
N GLU A 103 0.83 19.67 -20.03
CA GLU A 103 1.33 20.98 -20.48
C GLU A 103 2.82 20.90 -20.87
N LEU A 104 3.64 20.29 -20.01
CA LEU A 104 5.06 20.16 -20.24
C LEU A 104 5.43 19.05 -21.24
N LYS A 105 4.45 18.31 -21.74
CA LYS A 105 4.63 17.16 -22.64
C LYS A 105 5.56 16.08 -22.06
N VAL A 106 5.59 15.94 -20.73
CA VAL A 106 6.30 14.89 -20.05
C VAL A 106 5.40 13.65 -19.98
N PRO A 107 5.88 12.47 -20.38
CA PRO A 107 5.10 11.23 -20.29
C PRO A 107 4.65 10.95 -18.86
N LEU A 108 3.38 10.53 -18.73
CA LEU A 108 2.77 10.11 -17.47
C LEU A 108 1.77 9.00 -17.77
N ASP A 109 1.97 7.82 -17.21
CA ASP A 109 1.09 6.67 -17.37
C ASP A 109 0.09 6.54 -16.23
N GLY A 110 0.47 6.93 -15.02
CA GLY A 110 -0.41 6.91 -13.88
C GLY A 110 -0.07 7.89 -12.78
N ILE A 111 -1.04 8.11 -11.90
CA ILE A 111 -0.90 8.92 -10.70
C ILE A 111 -1.47 8.15 -9.50
N ILE A 112 -0.83 8.29 -8.35
CA ILE A 112 -1.24 7.62 -7.14
C ILE A 112 -1.87 8.63 -6.19
N GLN A 113 -3.14 8.42 -5.83
CA GLN A 113 -3.77 9.08 -4.71
C GLN A 113 -3.35 8.33 -3.45
N ASP A 114 -2.39 8.88 -2.74
CA ASP A 114 -1.92 8.34 -1.49
C ASP A 114 -2.92 8.64 -0.36
N TRP A 115 -2.55 8.37 0.86
CA TRP A 115 -3.38 8.43 2.04
C TRP A 115 -4.12 9.77 2.25
N GLN A 116 -4.97 9.88 3.29
CA GLN A 116 -5.83 11.00 3.66
C GLN A 116 -7.05 11.27 2.77
N TYR A 117 -7.31 10.52 1.72
CA TYR A 117 -8.60 10.60 1.04
C TYR A 117 -9.76 10.12 1.97
N TRP A 118 -9.42 9.28 2.97
CA TRP A 118 -10.33 8.85 4.03
C TRP A 118 -10.48 9.86 5.17
N GLY A 119 -9.61 10.87 5.27
CA GLY A 119 -9.65 11.92 6.29
C GLY A 119 -8.66 11.75 7.43
N CYS A 120 -9.15 11.85 8.68
CA CYS A 120 -8.32 11.85 9.88
C CYS A 120 -7.67 10.50 10.21
N ASN A 121 -6.76 10.53 11.19
CA ASN A 121 -5.99 9.34 11.58
C ASN A 121 -6.85 8.26 12.23
N GLU A 122 -7.88 8.64 12.98
CA GLU A 122 -8.82 7.70 13.61
C GLU A 122 -9.66 6.94 12.57
N ASN A 123 -9.79 7.51 11.36
CA ASN A 123 -10.44 6.89 10.19
C ASN A 123 -9.45 6.24 9.21
N TRP A 124 -8.25 5.94 9.68
CA TRP A 124 -7.16 5.39 8.89
C TRP A 124 -7.59 4.19 8.06
N ASN A 125 -7.33 4.29 6.75
CA ASN A 125 -7.63 3.24 5.80
C ASN A 125 -9.11 2.79 5.79
N SER A 126 -10.05 3.75 5.88
CA SER A 126 -11.48 3.40 5.73
C SER A 126 -11.82 2.85 4.34
N MET A 127 -10.91 2.97 3.37
CA MET A 127 -11.09 2.64 1.94
C MET A 127 -12.26 3.38 1.28
N LYS A 128 -12.73 4.44 1.94
CA LYS A 128 -13.81 5.31 1.48
C LYS A 128 -13.33 6.74 1.40
N PHE A 129 -13.77 7.47 0.39
CA PHE A 129 -13.55 8.90 0.31
C PHE A 129 -14.46 9.61 1.31
N GLN A 130 -13.92 9.95 2.48
CA GLN A 130 -14.65 10.62 3.57
C GLN A 130 -14.04 11.96 3.97
N ASN A 131 -12.84 12.27 3.49
CA ASN A 131 -12.26 13.59 3.65
C ASN A 131 -13.18 14.62 2.96
N PRO A 132 -13.71 15.64 3.70
CA PRO A 132 -14.68 16.58 3.18
C PRO A 132 -14.20 17.38 1.97
N ARG A 133 -12.88 17.52 1.79
CA ARG A 133 -12.30 18.17 0.61
C ARG A 133 -12.46 17.36 -0.67
N TYR A 134 -12.49 16.02 -0.57
CA TYR A 134 -12.63 15.11 -1.70
C TYR A 134 -14.07 14.94 -2.19
N ILE A 135 -15.02 15.12 -1.28
CA ILE A 135 -16.44 14.89 -1.56
C ILE A 135 -17.27 16.17 -1.57
N ASN A 136 -16.60 17.33 -1.60
CA ASN A 136 -17.22 18.67 -1.58
C ASN A 136 -18.20 18.87 -0.41
N LYS A 137 -17.76 18.48 0.81
CA LYS A 137 -18.55 18.55 2.05
C LYS A 137 -17.88 19.41 3.13
N MET A 138 -17.05 20.37 2.72
CA MET A 138 -16.49 21.33 3.66
C MET A 138 -17.63 22.16 4.31
N GLY A 139 -17.56 22.27 5.63
CA GLY A 139 -18.59 22.94 6.45
C GLY A 139 -19.79 22.05 6.83
N ASP A 140 -19.93 20.86 6.28
CA ASP A 140 -20.96 19.89 6.67
C ASP A 140 -20.53 19.20 7.98
N PRO A 141 -21.27 19.39 9.10
CA PRO A 141 -20.88 18.85 10.42
C PRO A 141 -20.67 17.32 10.43
N GLU A 142 -21.41 16.60 9.59
CA GLU A 142 -21.31 15.14 9.49
C GLU A 142 -19.93 14.71 8.98
N TYR A 143 -19.38 15.44 8.01
CA TYR A 143 -18.11 15.13 7.36
C TYR A 143 -16.92 15.85 7.96
N MET A 144 -17.12 16.99 8.62
CA MET A 144 -16.02 17.75 9.23
C MET A 144 -15.27 17.00 10.33
N LYS A 145 -15.85 15.95 10.89
CA LYS A 145 -15.12 15.03 11.82
C LYS A 145 -13.99 14.28 11.13
N PHE A 146 -14.09 14.06 9.81
CA PHE A 146 -13.08 13.38 9.00
C PHE A 146 -12.04 14.35 8.41
N LEU A 147 -12.12 15.66 8.70
CA LEU A 147 -11.06 16.57 8.25
C LEU A 147 -9.71 16.11 8.81
N PRO A 148 -8.65 16.01 7.98
CA PRO A 148 -7.34 15.56 8.45
C PRO A 148 -6.82 16.33 9.65
N ASN A 149 -6.09 15.64 10.53
CA ASN A 149 -5.49 16.24 11.70
C ASN A 149 -4.52 17.37 11.30
N GLY A 150 -4.65 18.51 11.97
CA GLY A 150 -3.84 19.70 11.69
C GLY A 150 -4.34 20.59 10.56
N GLU A 151 -5.42 20.21 9.87
CA GLU A 151 -6.09 21.10 8.89
C GLU A 151 -6.99 22.11 9.61
N ASP A 152 -7.00 23.37 9.14
CA ASP A 152 -7.84 24.43 9.72
C ASP A 152 -9.31 24.25 9.29
N ARG A 153 -10.17 24.02 10.29
CA ARG A 153 -11.61 23.84 10.08
C ARG A 153 -12.32 25.08 9.54
N ASN A 154 -11.73 26.25 9.74
CA ASN A 154 -12.29 27.53 9.36
C ASN A 154 -11.63 28.13 8.11
N ALA A 155 -10.63 27.45 7.55
CA ALA A 155 -9.97 27.92 6.35
C ALA A 155 -10.93 27.97 5.17
N ASN A 156 -10.79 28.99 4.37
CA ASN A 156 -11.49 29.09 3.09
C ASN A 156 -10.69 28.31 2.03
N TYR A 157 -11.12 27.10 1.73
CA TYR A 157 -10.50 26.26 0.70
C TYR A 157 -10.97 26.57 -0.73
N GLY A 158 -11.79 27.63 -0.90
CA GLY A 158 -12.35 28.00 -2.20
C GLY A 158 -13.43 27.04 -2.70
N THR A 159 -13.89 27.30 -3.91
CA THR A 159 -14.84 26.39 -4.59
C THR A 159 -14.04 25.37 -5.41
N PRO A 160 -14.18 24.07 -5.15
CA PRO A 160 -13.44 23.08 -5.91
C PRO A 160 -13.89 23.02 -7.38
N ARG A 161 -12.93 22.85 -8.27
CA ARG A 161 -13.16 22.55 -9.69
C ARG A 161 -13.71 21.13 -9.85
N ILE A 162 -13.10 20.19 -9.13
CA ILE A 162 -13.48 18.77 -9.09
C ILE A 162 -14.26 18.51 -7.80
N LYS A 163 -15.50 18.06 -7.93
CA LYS A 163 -16.46 18.02 -6.81
C LYS A 163 -16.67 16.63 -6.22
N SER A 164 -16.10 15.60 -6.82
CA SER A 164 -16.26 14.23 -6.35
C SER A 164 -15.07 13.36 -6.75
N PRO A 165 -14.85 12.24 -6.02
CA PRO A 165 -13.86 11.23 -6.41
C PRO A 165 -14.09 10.69 -7.82
N LYS A 166 -15.35 10.50 -8.20
CA LYS A 166 -15.67 10.03 -9.55
C LYS A 166 -15.23 11.03 -10.63
N GLU A 167 -15.51 12.31 -10.44
CA GLU A 167 -15.04 13.34 -11.36
C GLU A 167 -13.51 13.36 -11.46
N MET A 168 -12.80 13.18 -10.34
CA MET A 168 -11.34 13.11 -10.32
C MET A 168 -10.83 11.93 -11.14
N ILE A 169 -11.40 10.74 -10.93
CA ILE A 169 -11.02 9.53 -11.66
C ILE A 169 -11.30 9.68 -13.15
N ASP A 170 -12.52 10.13 -13.50
CA ASP A 170 -12.92 10.36 -14.89
C ASP A 170 -12.01 11.40 -15.57
N TYR A 171 -11.62 12.46 -14.83
CA TYR A 171 -10.70 13.47 -15.33
C TYR A 171 -9.32 12.89 -15.65
N VAL A 172 -8.74 12.11 -14.74
CA VAL A 172 -7.43 11.48 -14.96
C VAL A 172 -7.48 10.52 -16.16
N HIS A 173 -8.53 9.72 -16.28
CA HIS A 173 -8.73 8.83 -17.43
C HIS A 173 -8.87 9.60 -18.75
N LYS A 174 -9.60 10.74 -18.74
CA LYS A 174 -9.72 11.62 -19.91
C LYS A 174 -8.38 12.22 -20.36
N GLN A 175 -7.44 12.38 -19.43
CA GLN A 175 -6.07 12.80 -19.73
C GLN A 175 -5.18 11.64 -20.20
N ASN A 176 -5.75 10.50 -20.52
CA ASN A 176 -5.02 9.29 -20.90
C ASN A 176 -3.96 8.89 -19.86
N ALA A 177 -4.35 8.85 -18.59
CA ALA A 177 -3.56 8.37 -17.48
C ALA A 177 -4.40 7.45 -16.60
N HIS A 178 -3.75 6.58 -15.83
CA HIS A 178 -4.39 5.71 -14.84
C HIS A 178 -4.29 6.33 -13.44
N ILE A 179 -5.21 5.96 -12.57
CA ILE A 179 -5.16 6.36 -11.17
C ILE A 179 -5.24 5.13 -10.26
N MET A 180 -4.45 5.15 -9.21
CA MET A 180 -4.45 4.14 -8.15
C MET A 180 -4.61 4.82 -6.80
N ILE A 181 -5.34 4.21 -5.89
CA ILE A 181 -5.44 4.66 -4.50
C ILE A 181 -4.58 3.76 -3.60
N SER A 182 -4.02 4.33 -2.54
CA SER A 182 -3.30 3.53 -1.53
C SER A 182 -4.29 2.86 -0.58
N VAL A 183 -4.00 1.61 -0.24
CA VAL A 183 -4.70 0.85 0.80
C VAL A 183 -3.69 0.25 1.76
N TRP A 184 -4.08 0.08 3.02
CA TRP A 184 -3.24 -0.44 4.09
C TRP A 184 -3.83 -1.72 4.68
N ALA A 185 -2.98 -2.52 5.32
CA ALA A 185 -3.41 -3.72 6.05
C ALA A 185 -3.78 -3.45 7.52
N SER A 186 -3.99 -2.17 7.88
CA SER A 186 -4.33 -1.72 9.22
C SER A 186 -5.44 -0.69 9.18
N PHE A 187 -6.24 -0.65 10.23
CA PHE A 187 -7.48 0.15 10.26
C PHE A 187 -7.54 1.01 11.51
N GLY A 188 -8.04 2.23 11.34
CA GLY A 188 -8.35 3.14 12.44
C GLY A 188 -9.67 2.77 13.13
N PRO A 189 -9.82 3.12 14.42
CA PRO A 189 -10.95 2.69 15.24
C PRO A 189 -12.32 3.21 14.75
N TRP A 190 -12.37 4.24 13.91
CA TRP A 190 -13.62 4.76 13.36
C TRP A 190 -14.07 4.04 12.09
N THR A 191 -13.25 3.16 11.52
CA THR A 191 -13.59 2.44 10.30
C THR A 191 -14.55 1.29 10.56
N GLU A 192 -15.42 1.02 9.61
CA GLU A 192 -16.31 -0.15 9.67
C GLU A 192 -15.51 -1.46 9.73
N MET A 193 -14.40 -1.51 9.00
CA MET A 193 -13.55 -2.69 8.95
C MET A 193 -12.95 -2.99 10.33
N TYR A 194 -12.43 -1.95 11.03
CA TYR A 194 -11.95 -2.12 12.40
C TYR A 194 -13.05 -2.69 13.31
N GLN A 195 -14.24 -2.10 13.30
CA GLN A 195 -15.34 -2.51 14.17
C GLN A 195 -15.75 -3.98 13.91
N LYS A 196 -15.84 -4.37 12.66
CA LYS A 196 -16.16 -5.75 12.27
C LYS A 196 -15.06 -6.73 12.72
N MET A 197 -13.79 -6.41 12.41
CA MET A 197 -12.67 -7.29 12.76
C MET A 197 -12.41 -7.38 14.26
N ASP A 198 -12.59 -6.28 15.01
CA ASP A 198 -12.47 -6.28 16.47
C ASP A 198 -13.52 -7.18 17.12
N SER A 199 -14.76 -7.12 16.66
CA SER A 199 -15.84 -8.00 17.15
C SER A 199 -15.54 -9.49 16.93
N LEU A 200 -14.77 -9.82 15.91
CA LEU A 200 -14.37 -11.19 15.56
C LEU A 200 -12.99 -11.55 16.15
N LYS A 201 -12.38 -10.68 16.97
CA LYS A 201 -11.01 -10.84 17.47
C LYS A 201 -9.98 -11.11 16.35
N ALA A 202 -10.19 -10.46 15.23
CA ALA A 202 -9.40 -10.59 14.00
C ALA A 202 -8.42 -9.42 13.77
N LEU A 203 -8.21 -8.57 14.78
CA LEU A 203 -7.15 -7.56 14.82
C LEU A 203 -5.97 -8.07 15.66
N LEU A 204 -4.77 -7.66 15.27
CA LEU A 204 -3.57 -7.88 16.08
C LEU A 204 -3.56 -6.94 17.31
N HIS A 205 -2.89 -7.37 18.40
CA HIS A 205 -2.94 -6.69 19.70
C HIS A 205 -1.87 -5.58 19.86
N PHE A 206 -1.46 -4.96 18.77
CA PHE A 206 -0.55 -3.83 18.82
C PHE A 206 -1.00 -2.72 17.88
N GLU A 207 -0.62 -1.49 18.21
CA GLU A 207 -0.85 -0.34 17.35
C GLU A 207 0.28 -0.18 16.33
N THR A 208 -0.07 0.30 15.16
CA THR A 208 0.86 0.64 14.09
C THR A 208 0.75 2.13 13.72
N TRP A 209 1.32 2.49 12.59
CA TRP A 209 1.23 3.86 12.07
C TRP A 209 -0.21 4.24 11.67
N PRO A 210 -0.67 5.48 11.93
CA PRO A 210 0.01 6.55 12.67
C PRO A 210 -0.05 6.34 14.18
N PRO A 211 1.00 6.79 14.93
CA PRO A 211 1.07 6.55 16.36
C PRO A 211 -0.04 7.26 17.12
N LYS A 212 -0.52 6.66 18.22
CA LYS A 212 -1.54 7.20 19.12
C LYS A 212 -2.92 7.41 18.48
N ALA A 213 -3.18 6.79 17.35
CA ALA A 213 -4.49 6.85 16.67
C ALA A 213 -5.32 5.57 16.86
N GLY A 214 -4.83 4.59 17.61
CA GLY A 214 -5.51 3.33 17.85
C GLY A 214 -5.57 2.40 16.64
N VAL A 215 -4.72 2.66 15.62
CA VAL A 215 -4.70 1.90 14.38
C VAL A 215 -4.11 0.52 14.62
N LYS A 216 -4.84 -0.53 14.23
CA LYS A 216 -4.41 -1.93 14.39
C LYS A 216 -4.40 -2.65 13.05
N PRO A 217 -3.38 -3.51 12.80
CA PRO A 217 -3.40 -4.39 11.64
C PRO A 217 -4.39 -5.53 11.83
N TYR A 218 -4.95 -6.02 10.74
CA TYR A 218 -5.73 -7.26 10.79
C TYR A 218 -4.80 -8.47 10.94
N ALA A 219 -5.35 -9.58 11.45
CA ALA A 219 -4.62 -10.83 11.62
C ALA A 219 -4.63 -11.63 10.29
N PRO A 220 -3.57 -11.58 9.46
CA PRO A 220 -3.57 -12.21 8.14
C PRO A 220 -3.59 -13.75 8.21
N VAL A 221 -3.25 -14.33 9.35
CA VAL A 221 -3.37 -15.77 9.61
C VAL A 221 -4.82 -16.22 9.82
N ASN A 222 -5.73 -15.30 10.10
CA ASN A 222 -7.15 -15.59 10.23
C ASN A 222 -7.83 -15.58 8.85
N PRO A 223 -8.37 -16.72 8.36
CA PRO A 223 -9.00 -16.78 7.04
C PRO A 223 -10.15 -15.79 6.88
N THR A 224 -11.02 -15.67 7.89
CA THR A 224 -12.15 -14.73 7.86
C THR A 224 -11.69 -13.28 7.70
N ALA A 225 -10.59 -12.89 8.38
CA ALA A 225 -10.04 -11.54 8.26
C ALA A 225 -9.50 -11.29 6.84
N ARG A 226 -8.83 -12.28 6.23
CA ARG A 226 -8.37 -12.18 4.83
C ARG A 226 -9.52 -12.03 3.86
N ASP A 227 -10.57 -12.85 4.01
CA ASP A 227 -11.73 -12.80 3.13
C ASP A 227 -12.45 -11.45 3.25
N MET A 228 -12.64 -10.94 4.46
CA MET A 228 -13.22 -9.62 4.69
C MET A 228 -12.39 -8.49 4.05
N TYR A 229 -11.07 -8.55 4.21
CA TYR A 229 -10.17 -7.56 3.60
C TYR A 229 -10.24 -7.64 2.08
N TRP A 230 -10.21 -8.84 1.51
CA TRP A 230 -10.29 -9.06 0.07
C TRP A 230 -11.61 -8.55 -0.53
N GLU A 231 -12.74 -8.80 0.15
CA GLU A 231 -14.03 -8.30 -0.30
C GLU A 231 -14.13 -6.76 -0.33
N GLU A 232 -13.38 -6.08 0.53
CA GLU A 232 -13.39 -4.61 0.57
C GLU A 232 -12.48 -3.99 -0.50
N ILE A 233 -11.43 -4.69 -0.96
CA ILE A 233 -10.48 -4.15 -1.94
C ILE A 233 -10.77 -4.55 -3.39
N LYS A 234 -11.62 -5.52 -3.64
CA LYS A 234 -11.98 -5.96 -5.00
C LYS A 234 -13.16 -5.16 -5.55
#